data_d5d8101769b407dbc742824e4ab3ec88
#
_entry.id   d5d8101769b407dbc742824e4ab3ec88
#
_cell.length_a   1.000
_cell.length_b   1.000
_cell.length_c   1.000
_cell.angle_alpha   90.00
_cell.angle_beta   90.00
_cell.angle_gamma   90.00
#
_symmetry.space_group_name_H-M   'P 1'
#
loop_
_entity.id
_entity.type
_entity.pdbx_description
1 polymer ?
#
loop_
_entity_poly.entity_id
_entity_poly.type
_entity_poly.pdbx_seq_one_letter_code
_entity_poly.pdbx_strand_id
1 'polypeptide(L)'
;TLRLDENAVDILDKQVENRARYIETQLQQAQDLTELSSFINDTARKMLDEGTISLDTLDSTGGESLPLLEAAAPRLLKALRAKQVSGVFLILNTHDFTDRTSGDRLPCVYLRDLDPEAASSADNSDVMFERAPAELVQAFGITTDKAWTPAQQYLDGEEDAFYVRPFQAAYESGEQTGAAADYGRWTTLPYTLLGDDREAIAYAQPLILDDGTVYGVLGIEMLESYMDTKLPWDELQNDHHGSYLLASTTSDLRGEELQIHVTANTGEQTAALQKEGWELTLHRAKGYWHYPSGGANQVVSIRQISLYNRNAPFSGERWLLIGVVGRNDLFRFSQSVTNLSLIHI
;
A
#
# COMPACT_ATOMS: atom_id res chain seq x y z
N THR A 1 30.12 29.03 -3.73
CA THR A 1 29.41 28.00 -4.51
C THR A 1 29.13 26.73 -3.69
N LEU A 2 30.14 26.12 -3.05
CA LEU A 2 29.95 24.90 -2.24
C LEU A 2 28.90 25.07 -1.11
N ARG A 3 28.91 26.20 -0.41
CA ARG A 3 27.97 26.48 0.68
C ARG A 3 26.54 26.69 0.22
N LEU A 4 26.35 27.18 -0.99
CA LEU A 4 25.03 27.40 -1.59
C LEU A 4 24.44 26.09 -2.08
N ASP A 5 25.27 25.21 -2.60
CA ASP A 5 24.88 23.87 -3.03
C ASP A 5 24.47 23.02 -1.81
N GLU A 6 25.22 23.10 -0.71
CA GLU A 6 24.88 22.46 0.57
C GLU A 6 23.54 22.97 1.10
N ASN A 7 23.28 24.27 1.07
CA ASN A 7 22.00 24.83 1.51
C ASN A 7 20.83 24.37 0.64
N ALA A 8 21.01 24.25 -0.67
CA ALA A 8 19.97 23.77 -1.56
C ALA A 8 19.64 22.31 -1.28
N VAL A 9 20.64 21.47 -1.04
CA VAL A 9 20.44 20.07 -0.64
C VAL A 9 19.74 19.99 0.73
N ASP A 10 20.12 20.83 1.70
CA ASP A 10 19.49 20.86 3.01
C ASP A 10 18.00 21.25 2.94
N ILE A 11 17.64 22.18 2.06
CA ILE A 11 16.23 22.55 1.82
C ILE A 11 15.46 21.37 1.25
N LEU A 12 16.02 20.70 0.25
CA LEU A 12 15.42 19.50 -0.33
C LEU A 12 15.24 18.42 0.75
N ASP A 13 16.26 18.16 1.54
CA ASP A 13 16.22 17.17 2.62
C ASP A 13 15.11 17.47 3.63
N LYS A 14 14.91 18.73 3.98
CA LYS A 14 13.82 19.14 4.89
C LYS A 14 12.44 18.98 4.30
N GLN A 15 12.28 19.30 3.03
CA GLN A 15 11.01 19.11 2.32
C GLN A 15 10.64 17.63 2.27
N VAL A 16 11.59 16.77 1.91
CA VAL A 16 11.41 15.33 1.88
C VAL A 16 11.13 14.77 3.28
N GLU A 17 11.84 15.23 4.30
CA GLU A 17 11.60 14.83 5.69
C GLU A 17 10.18 15.16 6.15
N ASN A 18 9.71 16.38 5.87
CA ASN A 18 8.35 16.78 6.25
C ASN A 18 7.29 15.92 5.54
N ARG A 19 7.47 15.66 4.26
CA ARG A 19 6.57 14.80 3.51
C ARG A 19 6.64 13.36 4.01
N ALA A 20 7.83 12.87 4.33
CA ALA A 20 8.02 11.53 4.89
C ALA A 20 7.25 11.33 6.20
N ARG A 21 7.29 12.30 7.10
CA ARG A 21 6.52 12.26 8.35
C ARG A 21 5.02 12.23 8.09
N TYR A 22 4.55 13.02 7.13
CA TYR A 22 3.14 13.02 6.74
C TYR A 22 2.72 11.65 6.17
N ILE A 23 3.48 11.10 5.23
CA ILE A 23 3.20 9.79 4.63
C ILE A 23 3.25 8.69 5.69
N GLU A 24 4.26 8.69 6.56
CA GLU A 24 4.38 7.72 7.65
C GLU A 24 3.13 7.72 8.53
N THR A 25 2.66 8.88 8.95
CA THR A 25 1.46 9.01 9.77
C THR A 25 0.21 8.51 9.03
N GLN A 26 0.05 8.88 7.77
CA GLN A 26 -1.09 8.46 6.95
C GLN A 26 -1.13 6.95 6.78
N LEU A 27 0.00 6.33 6.44
CA LEU A 27 0.08 4.89 6.23
C LEU A 27 -0.05 4.09 7.53
N GLN A 28 0.52 4.59 8.64
CA GLN A 28 0.35 3.97 9.95
C GLN A 28 -1.11 3.98 10.42
N GLN A 29 -1.84 5.07 10.17
CA GLN A 29 -3.27 5.13 10.48
C GLN A 29 -4.10 4.20 9.58
N ALA A 30 -3.75 4.12 8.30
CA ALA A 30 -4.43 3.23 7.36
C ALA A 30 -4.24 1.75 7.73
N GLN A 31 -3.06 1.36 8.17
CA GLN A 31 -2.74 -0.04 8.49
C GLN A 31 -3.21 -0.50 9.87
N ASP A 32 -3.74 0.38 10.71
CA ASP A 32 -4.28 -0.01 12.01
C ASP A 32 -5.65 -0.66 11.82
N LEU A 33 -5.66 -1.98 11.76
CA LEU A 33 -6.85 -2.82 11.58
C LEU A 33 -7.27 -3.53 12.87
N THR A 34 -6.76 -3.12 14.00
CA THR A 34 -6.96 -3.80 15.29
C THR A 34 -8.44 -3.97 15.63
N GLU A 35 -9.22 -2.89 15.55
CA GLU A 35 -10.63 -2.91 15.88
C GLU A 35 -11.45 -3.77 14.91
N LEU A 36 -11.22 -3.61 13.62
CA LEU A 36 -11.89 -4.37 12.57
C LEU A 36 -11.54 -5.86 12.65
N SER A 37 -10.27 -6.19 12.83
CA SER A 37 -9.79 -7.56 12.99
C SER A 37 -10.40 -8.24 14.21
N SER A 38 -10.47 -7.54 15.33
CA SER A 38 -11.09 -8.03 16.57
C SER A 38 -12.56 -8.36 16.38
N PHE A 39 -13.31 -7.48 15.71
CA PHE A 39 -14.73 -7.72 15.40
C PHE A 39 -14.91 -8.97 14.52
N ILE A 40 -14.12 -9.11 13.48
CA ILE A 40 -14.23 -10.25 12.54
C ILE A 40 -13.85 -11.55 13.25
N ASN A 41 -12.79 -11.56 14.06
CA ASN A 41 -12.37 -12.73 14.82
C ASN A 41 -13.45 -13.15 15.85
N ASP A 42 -14.03 -12.22 16.59
CA ASP A 42 -15.08 -12.52 17.56
C ASP A 42 -16.32 -13.08 16.86
N THR A 43 -16.70 -12.51 15.74
CA THR A 43 -17.84 -12.96 14.93
C THR A 43 -17.57 -14.35 14.35
N ALA A 44 -16.40 -14.60 13.79
CA ALA A 44 -16.04 -15.90 13.24
C ALA A 44 -16.03 -16.99 14.32
N ARG A 45 -15.43 -16.70 15.48
CA ARG A 45 -15.41 -17.63 16.61
C ARG A 45 -16.82 -17.99 17.06
N LYS A 46 -17.69 -17.01 17.22
CA LYS A 46 -19.09 -17.24 17.60
C LYS A 46 -19.82 -18.12 16.58
N MET A 47 -19.68 -17.82 15.29
CA MET A 47 -20.31 -18.57 14.22
C MET A 47 -19.77 -20.00 14.11
N LEU A 48 -18.48 -20.21 14.35
CA LEU A 48 -17.86 -21.53 14.40
C LEU A 48 -18.38 -22.35 15.58
N ASP A 49 -18.51 -21.73 16.75
CA ASP A 49 -19.04 -22.39 17.96
C ASP A 49 -20.52 -22.76 17.82
N GLU A 50 -21.30 -21.94 17.13
CA GLU A 50 -22.73 -22.17 16.87
C GLU A 50 -22.96 -23.11 15.67
N GLY A 51 -21.93 -23.46 14.90
CA GLY A 51 -22.05 -24.27 13.70
C GLY A 51 -22.64 -23.52 12.50
N THR A 52 -22.76 -22.20 12.55
CA THR A 52 -23.24 -21.39 11.42
C THR A 52 -22.27 -21.41 10.25
N ILE A 53 -20.98 -21.46 10.55
CA ILE A 53 -19.90 -21.67 9.59
C ILE A 53 -18.99 -22.81 10.06
N SER A 54 -18.25 -23.40 9.12
CA SER A 54 -17.27 -24.46 9.40
C SER A 54 -15.95 -24.14 8.72
N LEU A 55 -14.84 -24.41 9.39
CA LEU A 55 -13.50 -24.24 8.80
C LEU A 55 -13.29 -25.07 7.54
N ASP A 56 -13.89 -26.26 7.47
CA ASP A 56 -13.74 -27.16 6.31
C ASP A 56 -14.29 -26.55 5.02
N THR A 57 -15.29 -25.67 5.12
CA THR A 57 -15.98 -25.09 3.97
C THR A 57 -15.89 -23.56 3.92
N LEU A 58 -15.16 -22.94 4.84
CA LEU A 58 -15.12 -21.48 4.99
C LEU A 58 -14.57 -20.79 3.73
N ASP A 59 -13.63 -21.40 3.05
CA ASP A 59 -13.04 -20.88 1.81
C ASP A 59 -13.67 -21.47 0.54
N SER A 60 -14.82 -22.13 0.67
CA SER A 60 -15.65 -22.55 -0.44
C SER A 60 -16.53 -21.38 -0.94
N THR A 61 -16.75 -21.32 -2.25
CA THR A 61 -17.59 -20.30 -2.89
C THR A 61 -19.04 -20.73 -3.07
N GLY A 62 -19.46 -21.82 -2.44
CA GLY A 62 -20.82 -22.36 -2.52
C GLY A 62 -21.85 -21.68 -1.60
N GLY A 63 -21.48 -20.62 -0.91
CA GLY A 63 -22.37 -19.87 0.00
C GLY A 63 -22.16 -20.17 1.48
N GLU A 64 -21.29 -21.10 1.83
CA GLU A 64 -21.03 -21.50 3.22
C GLU A 64 -20.42 -20.40 4.06
N SER A 65 -19.65 -19.50 3.45
CA SER A 65 -19.04 -18.34 4.12
C SER A 65 -19.93 -17.10 4.17
N LEU A 66 -21.08 -17.13 3.51
CA LEU A 66 -21.95 -15.96 3.38
C LEU A 66 -22.36 -15.34 4.72
N PRO A 67 -22.69 -16.09 5.79
CA PRO A 67 -23.00 -15.48 7.08
C PRO A 67 -21.87 -14.60 7.63
N LEU A 68 -20.62 -15.03 7.51
CA LEU A 68 -19.47 -14.25 7.97
C LEU A 68 -19.27 -13.01 7.10
N LEU A 69 -19.36 -13.14 5.79
CA LEU A 69 -19.21 -12.02 4.86
C LEU A 69 -20.32 -10.97 5.05
N GLU A 70 -21.55 -11.40 5.28
CA GLU A 70 -22.67 -10.48 5.57
C GLU A 70 -22.48 -9.72 6.88
N ALA A 71 -21.95 -10.38 7.92
CA ALA A 71 -21.66 -9.74 9.18
C ALA A 71 -20.48 -8.76 9.09
N ALA A 72 -19.48 -9.08 8.26
CA ALA A 72 -18.28 -8.26 8.08
C ALA A 72 -18.53 -7.02 7.21
N ALA A 73 -19.37 -7.12 6.18
CA ALA A 73 -19.51 -6.09 5.16
C ALA A 73 -19.86 -4.69 5.70
N PRO A 74 -20.79 -4.49 6.65
CA PRO A 74 -21.07 -3.18 7.21
C PRO A 74 -19.86 -2.58 7.94
N ARG A 75 -19.07 -3.42 8.60
CA ARG A 75 -17.85 -2.97 9.30
C ARG A 75 -16.72 -2.63 8.34
N LEU A 76 -16.61 -3.36 7.25
CA LEU A 76 -15.68 -3.02 6.17
C LEU A 76 -16.04 -1.67 5.55
N LEU A 77 -17.31 -1.42 5.27
CA LEU A 77 -17.78 -0.13 4.75
C LEU A 77 -17.48 1.02 5.72
N LYS A 78 -17.74 0.81 7.01
CA LYS A 78 -17.43 1.80 8.05
C LYS A 78 -15.93 2.11 8.11
N ALA A 79 -15.08 1.09 8.04
CA ALA A 79 -13.64 1.24 8.04
C ALA A 79 -13.14 1.98 6.79
N LEU A 80 -13.67 1.67 5.63
CA LEU A 80 -13.36 2.34 4.37
C LEU A 80 -13.55 3.87 4.51
N ARG A 81 -14.68 4.28 5.04
CA ARG A 81 -15.01 5.70 5.23
C ARG A 81 -14.20 6.36 6.34
N ALA A 82 -14.08 5.70 7.48
CA ALA A 82 -13.36 6.25 8.64
C ALA A 82 -11.87 6.43 8.37
N LYS A 83 -11.26 5.53 7.61
CA LYS A 83 -9.84 5.57 7.28
C LYS A 83 -9.52 6.44 6.07
N GLN A 84 -10.52 6.83 5.30
CA GLN A 84 -10.34 7.58 4.04
C GLN A 84 -9.32 6.90 3.12
N VAL A 85 -9.49 5.61 2.92
CA VAL A 85 -8.73 4.80 1.96
C VAL A 85 -9.60 4.47 0.76
N SER A 86 -9.01 4.11 -0.36
CA SER A 86 -9.76 3.81 -1.59
C SER A 86 -10.34 2.39 -1.60
N GLY A 87 -9.87 1.49 -0.74
CA GLY A 87 -10.38 0.14 -0.70
C GLY A 87 -10.20 -0.53 0.66
N VAL A 88 -11.06 -1.49 0.92
CA VAL A 88 -10.97 -2.40 2.06
C VAL A 88 -11.42 -3.78 1.60
N PHE A 89 -10.74 -4.82 2.07
CA PHE A 89 -11.04 -6.17 1.62
C PHE A 89 -10.87 -7.21 2.70
N LEU A 90 -11.67 -8.27 2.57
CA LEU A 90 -11.63 -9.49 3.35
C LEU A 90 -11.61 -10.66 2.37
N ILE A 91 -10.57 -11.49 2.43
CA ILE A 91 -10.44 -12.69 1.61
C ILE A 91 -10.32 -13.89 2.53
N LEU A 92 -11.19 -14.89 2.35
CA LEU A 92 -11.19 -16.09 3.18
C LEU A 92 -10.38 -17.20 2.50
N ASN A 93 -9.51 -17.82 3.26
CA ASN A 93 -8.69 -18.96 2.84
C ASN A 93 -8.20 -19.71 4.06
N THR A 94 -8.32 -21.03 4.06
CA THR A 94 -7.84 -21.89 5.16
C THR A 94 -6.76 -22.88 4.69
N HIS A 95 -6.42 -22.87 3.41
CA HIS A 95 -5.47 -23.79 2.81
C HIS A 95 -4.13 -23.12 2.54
N ASP A 96 -3.08 -23.92 2.61
CA ASP A 96 -1.75 -23.52 2.15
C ASP A 96 -1.83 -23.06 0.67
N PHE A 97 -1.33 -21.89 0.36
CA PHE A 97 -1.33 -21.41 -1.03
C PHE A 97 -0.41 -22.24 -1.94
N THR A 98 0.56 -22.95 -1.41
CA THR A 98 1.38 -23.89 -2.21
C THR A 98 0.57 -25.07 -2.74
N ASP A 99 -0.55 -25.39 -2.11
CA ASP A 99 -1.50 -26.43 -2.54
C ASP A 99 -2.61 -25.90 -3.44
N ARG A 100 -2.67 -24.58 -3.63
CA ARG A 100 -3.65 -23.93 -4.51
C ARG A 100 -3.24 -24.03 -5.98
N THR A 101 -4.23 -24.05 -6.84
CA THR A 101 -4.05 -24.06 -8.29
C THR A 101 -4.59 -22.76 -8.89
N SER A 102 -3.89 -22.23 -9.89
CA SER A 102 -4.37 -21.05 -10.64
C SER A 102 -5.79 -21.27 -11.16
N GLY A 103 -6.66 -20.31 -10.89
CA GLY A 103 -8.09 -20.38 -11.18
C GLY A 103 -8.95 -20.70 -9.97
N ASP A 104 -8.38 -21.13 -8.84
CA ASP A 104 -9.12 -21.32 -7.60
C ASP A 104 -9.81 -20.02 -7.18
N ARG A 105 -11.02 -20.14 -6.65
CA ARG A 105 -11.83 -18.99 -6.21
C ARG A 105 -11.92 -18.95 -4.70
N LEU A 106 -11.73 -17.76 -4.16
CA LEU A 106 -11.79 -17.52 -2.72
C LEU A 106 -12.95 -16.59 -2.39
N PRO A 107 -13.74 -16.89 -1.35
CA PRO A 107 -14.77 -15.96 -0.88
C PRO A 107 -14.15 -14.64 -0.49
N CYS A 108 -14.74 -13.54 -0.94
CA CYS A 108 -14.15 -12.22 -0.79
C CYS A 108 -15.22 -11.13 -0.69
N VAL A 109 -14.95 -10.12 0.11
CA VAL A 109 -15.60 -8.82 0.02
C VAL A 109 -14.52 -7.79 -0.23
N TYR A 110 -14.60 -7.08 -1.33
CA TYR A 110 -13.69 -6.01 -1.71
C TYR A 110 -14.52 -4.80 -2.09
N LEU A 111 -14.47 -3.78 -1.23
CA LEU A 111 -15.16 -2.51 -1.42
C LEU A 111 -14.18 -1.44 -1.87
N ARG A 112 -14.62 -0.57 -2.77
CA ARG A 112 -13.80 0.53 -3.30
C ARG A 112 -14.58 1.83 -3.32
N ASP A 113 -13.90 2.90 -2.92
CA ASP A 113 -14.31 4.29 -3.05
C ASP A 113 -13.28 5.00 -3.93
N LEU A 114 -13.71 5.50 -5.09
CA LEU A 114 -12.80 6.15 -6.04
C LEU A 114 -12.40 7.57 -5.63
N ASP A 115 -13.12 8.17 -4.69
CA ASP A 115 -12.83 9.51 -4.16
C ASP A 115 -13.01 9.53 -2.64
N PRO A 116 -12.04 8.98 -1.89
CA PRO A 116 -12.17 8.83 -0.44
C PRO A 116 -12.26 10.14 0.34
N GLU A 117 -11.85 11.26 -0.25
CA GLU A 117 -11.89 12.57 0.41
C GLU A 117 -13.20 13.31 0.18
N ALA A 118 -14.02 12.88 -0.77
CA ALA A 118 -15.35 13.41 -0.97
C ALA A 118 -16.29 13.03 0.17
N ALA A 119 -17.33 13.84 0.36
CA ALA A 119 -18.37 13.54 1.35
C ALA A 119 -19.07 12.21 1.04
N SER A 120 -19.27 11.39 2.08
CA SER A 120 -19.96 10.11 1.95
C SER A 120 -21.42 10.31 1.55
N SER A 121 -21.91 9.47 0.63
CA SER A 121 -23.30 9.45 0.21
C SER A 121 -24.16 8.58 1.12
N ALA A 122 -25.32 9.08 1.52
CA ALA A 122 -26.23 8.35 2.40
C ALA A 122 -26.80 7.07 1.76
N ASP A 123 -26.88 7.05 0.43
CA ASP A 123 -27.35 5.90 -0.36
C ASP A 123 -26.23 4.98 -0.83
N ASN A 124 -25.00 5.17 -0.36
CA ASN A 124 -23.81 4.41 -0.73
C ASN A 124 -23.44 4.47 -2.23
N SER A 125 -23.92 5.49 -2.97
CA SER A 125 -23.60 5.64 -4.40
C SER A 125 -22.13 5.98 -4.67
N ASP A 126 -21.38 6.36 -3.65
CA ASP A 126 -19.95 6.65 -3.68
C ASP A 126 -19.07 5.38 -3.57
N VAL A 127 -19.65 4.22 -3.28
CA VAL A 127 -18.94 2.97 -3.01
C VAL A 127 -19.37 1.90 -4.02
N MET A 128 -18.44 1.02 -4.36
CA MET A 128 -18.68 -0.09 -5.28
C MET A 128 -18.10 -1.39 -4.74
N PHE A 129 -18.73 -2.52 -5.08
CA PHE A 129 -18.13 -3.83 -4.90
C PHE A 129 -17.22 -4.18 -6.08
N GLU A 130 -16.01 -4.53 -5.78
CA GLU A 130 -15.09 -5.14 -6.73
C GLU A 130 -15.17 -6.67 -6.67
N ARG A 131 -15.33 -7.21 -5.46
CA ARG A 131 -15.53 -8.63 -5.18
C ARG A 131 -16.57 -8.76 -4.09
N ALA A 132 -17.61 -9.52 -4.35
CA ALA A 132 -18.60 -9.95 -3.37
C ALA A 132 -19.51 -11.00 -4.00
N PRO A 133 -20.04 -11.96 -3.21
CA PRO A 133 -21.13 -12.83 -3.68
C PRO A 133 -22.32 -12.00 -4.16
N ALA A 134 -23.03 -12.49 -5.17
CA ALA A 134 -24.18 -11.79 -5.74
C ALA A 134 -25.28 -11.51 -4.70
N GLU A 135 -25.47 -12.44 -3.77
CA GLU A 135 -26.42 -12.31 -2.66
C GLU A 135 -26.09 -11.09 -1.77
N LEU A 136 -24.81 -10.86 -1.52
CA LEU A 136 -24.34 -9.73 -0.72
C LEU A 136 -24.59 -8.41 -1.47
N VAL A 137 -24.30 -8.37 -2.76
CA VAL A 137 -24.56 -7.20 -3.61
C VAL A 137 -26.02 -6.80 -3.55
N GLN A 138 -26.92 -7.77 -3.67
CA GLN A 138 -28.38 -7.53 -3.60
C GLN A 138 -28.82 -7.04 -2.21
N ALA A 139 -28.26 -7.63 -1.15
CA ALA A 139 -28.66 -7.31 0.23
C ALA A 139 -28.25 -5.89 0.64
N PHE A 140 -27.12 -5.39 0.20
CA PHE A 140 -26.59 -4.08 0.62
C PHE A 140 -26.92 -2.92 -0.29
N GLY A 141 -27.45 -3.16 -1.49
CA GLY A 141 -27.80 -2.11 -2.44
C GLY A 141 -26.60 -1.28 -2.92
N ILE A 142 -25.40 -1.80 -2.77
CA ILE A 142 -24.17 -1.20 -3.29
C ILE A 142 -23.94 -1.70 -4.70
N THR A 143 -23.62 -0.78 -5.62
CA THR A 143 -23.40 -1.16 -7.02
C THR A 143 -22.11 -1.94 -7.20
N THR A 144 -22.02 -2.70 -8.28
CA THR A 144 -20.80 -3.37 -8.70
C THR A 144 -20.00 -2.51 -9.66
N ASP A 145 -18.67 -2.59 -9.59
CA ASP A 145 -17.81 -1.94 -10.57
C ASP A 145 -17.65 -2.80 -11.84
N LYS A 146 -17.08 -2.22 -12.88
CA LYS A 146 -16.87 -2.87 -14.18
C LYS A 146 -16.09 -4.19 -14.09
N ALA A 147 -15.18 -4.30 -13.13
CA ALA A 147 -14.33 -5.47 -12.91
C ALA A 147 -14.88 -6.44 -11.86
N TRP A 148 -16.13 -6.25 -11.40
CA TRP A 148 -16.70 -7.08 -10.37
C TRP A 148 -16.74 -8.56 -10.76
N THR A 149 -16.36 -9.40 -9.80
CA THR A 149 -16.59 -10.84 -9.82
C THR A 149 -17.10 -11.33 -8.46
N PRO A 150 -17.80 -12.47 -8.39
CA PRO A 150 -18.35 -12.98 -7.12
C PRO A 150 -17.30 -13.41 -6.09
N ALA A 151 -16.07 -13.66 -6.52
CA ALA A 151 -15.00 -14.18 -5.67
C ALA A 151 -13.63 -13.68 -6.14
N GLN A 152 -12.65 -13.74 -5.26
CA GLN A 152 -11.27 -13.49 -5.64
C GLN A 152 -10.69 -14.73 -6.33
N GLN A 153 -10.20 -14.56 -7.55
CA GLN A 153 -9.54 -15.62 -8.29
C GLN A 153 -8.04 -15.63 -7.99
N TYR A 154 -7.52 -16.75 -7.51
CA TYR A 154 -6.10 -16.98 -7.33
C TYR A 154 -5.43 -17.21 -8.69
N LEU A 155 -4.37 -16.48 -9.01
CA LEU A 155 -3.70 -16.50 -10.30
C LEU A 155 -2.33 -17.18 -10.27
N ASP A 156 -1.81 -17.47 -9.07
CA ASP A 156 -0.46 -18.01 -8.84
C ASP A 156 0.65 -17.12 -9.40
N GLY A 157 0.57 -15.82 -9.12
CA GLY A 157 1.52 -14.83 -9.60
C GLY A 157 1.72 -13.66 -8.64
N GLU A 158 2.52 -12.70 -9.05
CA GLU A 158 2.82 -11.48 -8.26
C GLU A 158 1.56 -10.64 -8.00
N GLU A 159 0.54 -10.75 -8.84
CA GLU A 159 -0.74 -10.06 -8.66
C GLU A 159 -1.46 -10.46 -7.38
N ASP A 160 -1.17 -11.65 -6.87
CA ASP A 160 -1.76 -12.18 -5.63
C ASP A 160 -0.93 -11.86 -4.38
N ALA A 161 0.27 -11.34 -4.54
CA ALA A 161 1.20 -11.12 -3.42
C ALA A 161 0.58 -10.28 -2.29
N PHE A 162 -0.31 -9.35 -2.62
CA PHE A 162 -0.93 -8.46 -1.64
C PHE A 162 -1.74 -9.20 -0.56
N TYR A 163 -2.28 -10.38 -0.85
CA TYR A 163 -3.00 -11.18 0.13
C TYR A 163 -2.31 -12.51 0.44
N VAL A 164 -1.61 -13.09 -0.53
CA VAL A 164 -0.93 -14.39 -0.35
C VAL A 164 0.25 -14.27 0.62
N ARG A 165 1.07 -13.23 0.50
CA ARG A 165 2.29 -13.09 1.31
C ARG A 165 2.00 -12.98 2.81
N PRO A 166 1.09 -12.11 3.28
CA PRO A 166 0.74 -12.06 4.69
C PRO A 166 0.11 -13.36 5.21
N PHE A 167 -0.78 -13.96 4.44
CA PHE A 167 -1.39 -15.24 4.82
C PHE A 167 -0.35 -16.33 4.97
N GLN A 168 0.46 -16.51 3.97
CA GLN A 168 1.43 -17.61 3.91
C GLN A 168 2.50 -17.48 4.99
N ALA A 169 2.94 -16.27 5.30
CA ALA A 169 3.87 -16.03 6.38
C ALA A 169 3.33 -16.51 7.74
N ALA A 170 2.08 -16.22 8.05
CA ALA A 170 1.42 -16.69 9.26
C ALA A 170 1.20 -18.20 9.24
N TYR A 171 0.73 -18.72 8.10
CA TYR A 171 0.46 -20.15 7.93
C TYR A 171 1.72 -21.01 8.15
N GLU A 172 2.84 -20.59 7.59
CA GLU A 172 4.12 -21.29 7.71
C GLU A 172 4.79 -21.13 9.07
N SER A 173 4.51 -20.04 9.80
CA SER A 173 5.13 -19.80 11.10
C SER A 173 4.74 -20.83 12.15
N GLY A 174 3.52 -21.37 12.07
CA GLY A 174 2.96 -22.29 13.05
C GLY A 174 2.87 -21.72 14.47
N GLU A 175 3.11 -20.42 14.65
CA GLU A 175 3.05 -19.77 15.95
C GLU A 175 1.59 -19.54 16.37
N GLN A 176 1.23 -20.06 17.53
CA GLN A 176 -0.12 -19.95 18.08
C GLN A 176 -0.39 -18.61 18.79
N THR A 177 0.62 -17.74 18.97
CA THR A 177 0.55 -16.60 19.87
C THR A 177 0.94 -15.24 19.23
N GLY A 178 1.25 -15.22 17.94
CA GLY A 178 1.58 -13.97 17.25
C GLY A 178 0.36 -13.08 17.01
N ALA A 179 0.49 -11.78 17.24
CA ALA A 179 -0.53 -10.83 16.80
C ALA A 179 -0.61 -10.81 15.27
N ALA A 180 -1.81 -10.73 14.71
CA ALA A 180 -2.01 -10.72 13.26
C ALA A 180 -1.20 -9.61 12.58
N ALA A 181 -1.05 -8.45 13.21
CA ALA A 181 -0.27 -7.34 12.71
C ALA A 181 1.23 -7.66 12.54
N ASP A 182 1.76 -8.66 13.28
CA ASP A 182 3.16 -9.08 13.14
C ASP A 182 3.45 -9.73 11.78
N TYR A 183 2.41 -10.15 11.06
CA TYR A 183 2.49 -10.70 9.71
C TYR A 183 1.95 -9.74 8.65
N GLY A 184 1.64 -8.51 9.04
CA GLY A 184 1.16 -7.49 8.13
C GLY A 184 2.24 -7.02 7.17
N ARG A 185 1.83 -6.67 5.94
CA ARG A 185 2.75 -6.26 4.89
C ARG A 185 2.11 -5.23 3.96
N TRP A 186 2.86 -4.18 3.64
CA TRP A 186 2.57 -3.32 2.49
C TRP A 186 3.12 -3.95 1.22
N THR A 187 2.38 -3.88 0.14
CA THR A 187 2.87 -4.32 -1.18
C THR A 187 4.07 -3.48 -1.61
N THR A 188 5.10 -4.14 -2.10
CA THR A 188 6.30 -3.47 -2.61
C THR A 188 6.15 -3.04 -4.06
N LEU A 189 5.27 -3.73 -4.80
CA LEU A 189 4.92 -3.41 -6.19
C LEU A 189 3.40 -3.18 -6.30
N PRO A 190 2.96 -2.27 -7.17
CA PRO A 190 1.53 -2.12 -7.42
C PRO A 190 0.94 -3.39 -8.03
N TYR A 191 -0.36 -3.59 -7.82
CA TYR A 191 -1.13 -4.68 -8.40
C TYR A 191 -2.40 -4.15 -9.04
N THR A 192 -2.99 -4.95 -9.92
CA THR A 192 -4.35 -4.74 -10.45
C THR A 192 -5.21 -5.94 -10.12
N LEU A 193 -6.51 -5.71 -9.91
CA LEU A 193 -7.47 -6.79 -9.83
C LEU A 193 -7.73 -7.35 -11.23
N LEU A 194 -8.00 -8.66 -11.32
CA LEU A 194 -8.33 -9.30 -12.60
C LEU A 194 -9.52 -8.58 -13.25
N GLY A 195 -9.34 -8.15 -14.50
CA GLY A 195 -10.35 -7.40 -15.25
C GLY A 195 -10.33 -5.88 -15.01
N ASP A 196 -9.43 -5.38 -14.17
CA ASP A 196 -9.25 -3.97 -13.89
C ASP A 196 -7.89 -3.48 -14.44
N ASP A 197 -7.82 -2.20 -14.79
CA ASP A 197 -6.60 -1.51 -15.26
C ASP A 197 -6.04 -0.51 -14.22
N ARG A 198 -6.73 -0.31 -13.09
CA ARG A 198 -6.31 0.60 -12.04
C ARG A 198 -5.31 -0.08 -11.12
N GLU A 199 -4.13 0.51 -11.01
CA GLU A 199 -3.11 0.04 -10.10
C GLU A 199 -3.39 0.47 -8.66
N ALA A 200 -3.06 -0.39 -7.71
CA ALA A 200 -3.25 -0.18 -6.29
C ALA A 200 -2.05 -0.69 -5.50
N ILE A 201 -1.90 -0.14 -4.30
CA ILE A 201 -1.05 -0.68 -3.25
C ILE A 201 -1.93 -1.07 -2.07
N ALA A 202 -1.51 -2.03 -1.29
CA ALA A 202 -2.30 -2.50 -0.15
C ALA A 202 -1.43 -2.83 1.06
N TYR A 203 -2.00 -2.62 2.23
CA TYR A 203 -1.57 -3.29 3.45
C TYR A 203 -2.56 -4.40 3.76
N ALA A 204 -2.05 -5.57 4.07
CA ALA A 204 -2.85 -6.71 4.48
C ALA A 204 -2.20 -7.46 5.63
N GLN A 205 -3.03 -8.04 6.49
CA GLN A 205 -2.61 -8.89 7.58
C GLN A 205 -3.50 -10.12 7.63
N PRO A 206 -2.99 -11.26 8.14
CA PRO A 206 -3.80 -12.47 8.25
C PRO A 206 -4.87 -12.33 9.30
N LEU A 207 -5.93 -13.12 9.17
CA LEU A 207 -6.92 -13.36 10.21
C LEU A 207 -6.54 -14.66 10.92
N ILE A 208 -6.30 -14.56 12.22
CA ILE A 208 -5.82 -15.67 13.04
C ILE A 208 -6.76 -15.85 14.24
N LEU A 209 -7.33 -17.05 14.39
CA LEU A 209 -8.11 -17.42 15.57
C LEU A 209 -7.21 -17.62 16.80
N ASP A 210 -7.81 -17.67 17.98
CA ASP A 210 -7.10 -17.83 19.26
C ASP A 210 -6.26 -19.11 19.32
N ASP A 211 -6.63 -20.16 18.59
CA ASP A 211 -5.89 -21.41 18.49
C ASP A 211 -4.76 -21.38 17.43
N GLY A 212 -4.55 -20.25 16.78
CA GLY A 212 -3.55 -20.08 15.75
C GLY A 212 -4.00 -20.43 14.33
N THR A 213 -5.25 -20.84 14.13
CA THR A 213 -5.77 -21.13 12.79
C THR A 213 -5.84 -19.87 11.97
N VAL A 214 -5.18 -19.86 10.82
CA VAL A 214 -5.24 -18.78 9.84
C VAL A 214 -6.39 -19.06 8.89
N TYR A 215 -7.34 -18.12 8.78
CA TYR A 215 -8.56 -18.36 8.00
C TYR A 215 -8.85 -17.31 6.93
N GLY A 216 -7.96 -16.37 6.76
CA GLY A 216 -8.10 -15.36 5.73
C GLY A 216 -7.15 -14.20 5.88
N VAL A 217 -7.44 -13.15 5.13
CA VAL A 217 -6.66 -11.91 5.10
C VAL A 217 -7.61 -10.72 5.16
N LEU A 218 -7.22 -9.71 5.91
CA LEU A 218 -7.89 -8.42 6.03
C LEU A 218 -6.94 -7.34 5.57
N GLY A 219 -7.41 -6.41 4.74
CA GLY A 219 -6.54 -5.36 4.24
C GLY A 219 -7.24 -4.09 3.83
N ILE A 220 -6.43 -3.06 3.61
CA ILE A 220 -6.83 -1.79 3.02
C ILE A 220 -6.05 -1.56 1.73
N GLU A 221 -6.66 -0.82 0.84
CA GLU A 221 -6.09 -0.48 -0.46
C GLU A 221 -5.99 1.03 -0.62
N MET A 222 -4.93 1.45 -1.28
CA MET A 222 -4.82 2.80 -1.80
C MET A 222 -4.60 2.72 -3.32
N LEU A 223 -5.56 3.17 -4.11
CA LEU A 223 -5.37 3.32 -5.55
C LEU A 223 -4.18 4.24 -5.81
N GLU A 224 -3.42 3.93 -6.83
CA GLU A 224 -2.25 4.72 -7.21
C GLU A 224 -2.65 6.18 -7.47
N SER A 225 -3.77 6.40 -8.18
CA SER A 225 -4.30 7.74 -8.40
C SER A 225 -4.60 8.51 -7.12
N TYR A 226 -5.03 7.83 -6.07
CA TYR A 226 -5.25 8.44 -4.76
C TYR A 226 -3.94 8.65 -4.00
N MET A 227 -3.03 7.70 -4.04
CA MET A 227 -1.70 7.83 -3.44
C MET A 227 -0.92 8.99 -4.07
N ASP A 228 -1.05 9.21 -5.37
CA ASP A 228 -0.41 10.31 -6.09
C ASP A 228 -0.80 11.68 -5.53
N THR A 229 -2.02 11.85 -5.02
CA THR A 229 -2.45 13.10 -4.37
C THR A 229 -1.70 13.40 -3.09
N LYS A 230 -1.09 12.38 -2.47
CA LYS A 230 -0.29 12.50 -1.24
C LYS A 230 1.19 12.69 -1.52
N LEU A 231 1.59 12.65 -2.79
CA LEU A 231 2.96 12.84 -3.25
C LEU A 231 3.06 14.07 -4.18
N PRO A 232 2.78 15.29 -3.67
CA PRO A 232 2.73 16.50 -4.49
C PRO A 232 4.14 16.92 -4.91
N TRP A 233 4.58 16.46 -6.05
CA TRP A 233 5.93 16.67 -6.57
C TRP A 233 6.26 18.13 -6.82
N ASP A 234 5.27 18.98 -7.06
CA ASP A 234 5.42 20.40 -7.32
C ASP A 234 5.90 21.21 -6.11
N GLU A 235 5.84 20.65 -4.90
CA GLU A 235 6.39 21.29 -3.69
C GLU A 235 7.92 21.23 -3.60
N LEU A 236 8.58 20.35 -4.39
CA LEU A 236 10.02 20.10 -4.27
C LEU A 236 10.88 21.22 -4.82
N GLN A 237 10.36 22.03 -5.73
CA GLN A 237 11.05 23.18 -6.32
C GLN A 237 10.04 24.21 -6.84
N ASN A 238 10.53 25.45 -6.96
CA ASN A 238 9.72 26.54 -7.54
C ASN A 238 9.40 26.35 -9.03
N ASP A 239 10.19 25.56 -9.77
CA ASP A 239 10.01 25.31 -11.19
C ASP A 239 9.19 24.05 -11.51
N HIS A 240 8.64 23.39 -10.50
CA HIS A 240 7.73 22.24 -10.63
C HIS A 240 8.30 21.03 -11.40
N HIS A 241 9.62 20.80 -11.32
CA HIS A 241 10.30 19.70 -12.01
C HIS A 241 10.79 18.58 -11.10
N GLY A 242 10.25 18.49 -9.89
CA GLY A 242 10.60 17.42 -8.95
C GLY A 242 9.77 16.15 -9.14
N SER A 243 10.16 15.11 -8.43
CA SER A 243 9.42 13.84 -8.33
C SER A 243 9.48 13.29 -6.93
N TYR A 244 8.40 12.66 -6.49
CA TYR A 244 8.37 11.84 -5.29
C TYR A 244 8.29 10.36 -5.64
N LEU A 245 8.97 9.54 -4.84
CA LEU A 245 8.84 8.08 -4.89
C LEU A 245 8.55 7.54 -3.50
N LEU A 246 7.56 6.67 -3.40
CA LEU A 246 7.42 5.74 -2.29
C LEU A 246 8.06 4.43 -2.73
N ALA A 247 9.03 3.95 -1.98
CA ALA A 247 9.84 2.81 -2.37
C ALA A 247 10.19 1.92 -1.18
N SER A 248 10.63 0.72 -1.46
CA SER A 248 11.18 -0.20 -0.48
C SER A 248 12.55 -0.70 -0.92
N THR A 249 13.35 -1.14 0.04
CA THR A 249 14.66 -1.72 -0.22
C THR A 249 14.96 -2.83 0.78
N THR A 250 15.69 -3.83 0.34
CA THR A 250 16.33 -4.83 1.20
C THR A 250 17.82 -4.57 1.38
N SER A 251 18.36 -3.56 0.68
CA SER A 251 19.77 -3.18 0.75
C SER A 251 20.09 -2.40 2.03
N ASP A 252 21.36 -2.43 2.44
CA ASP A 252 21.86 -1.58 3.51
C ASP A 252 21.92 -0.11 3.04
N LEU A 253 21.29 0.80 3.79
CA LEU A 253 21.28 2.24 3.48
C LEU A 253 22.64 2.91 3.65
N ARG A 254 23.62 2.25 4.28
CA ARG A 254 24.97 2.78 4.50
C ARG A 254 25.92 2.55 3.34
N GLY A 255 25.55 1.72 2.38
CA GLY A 255 26.34 1.43 1.19
C GLY A 255 26.42 2.59 0.19
N GLU A 256 27.25 2.43 -0.84
CA GLU A 256 27.38 3.39 -1.94
C GLU A 256 26.32 3.20 -3.02
N GLU A 257 25.72 2.03 -3.08
CA GLU A 257 24.63 1.69 -3.99
C GLU A 257 23.40 1.30 -3.20
N LEU A 258 22.23 1.66 -3.73
CA LEU A 258 20.96 1.30 -3.16
C LEU A 258 20.03 0.84 -4.26
N GLN A 259 19.64 -0.44 -4.21
CA GLN A 259 18.58 -0.96 -5.07
C GLN A 259 17.23 -0.76 -4.39
N ILE A 260 16.31 -0.14 -5.08
CA ILE A 260 14.97 0.13 -4.58
C ILE A 260 13.91 -0.48 -5.51
N HIS A 261 12.78 -0.86 -4.90
CA HIS A 261 11.54 -1.17 -5.60
C HIS A 261 10.60 0.02 -5.45
N VAL A 262 10.19 0.61 -6.57
CA VAL A 262 9.28 1.75 -6.56
C VAL A 262 7.85 1.25 -6.45
N THR A 263 7.13 1.70 -5.41
CA THR A 263 5.75 1.33 -5.14
C THR A 263 4.77 2.37 -5.69
N ALA A 264 5.11 3.64 -5.58
CA ALA A 264 4.36 4.76 -6.16
C ALA A 264 5.30 5.88 -6.53
N ASN A 265 4.99 6.62 -7.58
CA ASN A 265 5.80 7.73 -8.05
C ASN A 265 4.95 8.84 -8.66
N THR A 266 5.44 10.08 -8.54
CA THR A 266 4.84 11.25 -9.18
C THR A 266 5.92 12.13 -9.79
N GLY A 267 5.52 13.02 -10.69
CA GLY A 267 6.38 14.06 -11.23
C GLY A 267 7.12 13.68 -12.51
N GLU A 268 7.89 14.63 -13.02
CA GLU A 268 8.50 14.53 -14.35
C GLU A 268 9.82 13.75 -14.36
N GLN A 269 10.56 13.76 -13.26
CA GLN A 269 11.89 13.13 -13.21
C GLN A 269 11.83 11.61 -13.25
N THR A 270 10.69 11.03 -12.96
CA THR A 270 10.48 9.59 -12.87
C THR A 270 9.56 9.03 -13.95
N ALA A 271 9.18 9.83 -14.94
CA ALA A 271 8.32 9.39 -16.05
C ALA A 271 8.91 8.22 -16.86
N ALA A 272 10.22 8.08 -16.89
CA ALA A 272 10.90 6.97 -17.57
C ALA A 272 10.86 5.66 -16.78
N LEU A 273 10.56 5.68 -15.47
CA LEU A 273 10.61 4.51 -14.60
C LEU A 273 9.60 3.43 -14.98
N GLN A 274 8.45 3.83 -15.48
CA GLN A 274 7.42 2.90 -15.95
C GLN A 274 7.87 2.07 -17.14
N LYS A 275 8.88 2.55 -17.91
CA LYS A 275 9.43 1.85 -19.07
C LYS A 275 10.53 0.87 -18.72
N GLU A 276 11.21 1.09 -17.60
CA GLU A 276 12.38 0.29 -17.17
C GLU A 276 12.02 -0.75 -16.09
N GLY A 277 10.74 -0.82 -15.71
CA GLY A 277 10.29 -1.61 -14.58
C GLY A 277 10.32 -0.81 -13.27
N TRP A 278 9.96 -1.46 -12.18
CA TRP A 278 9.81 -0.83 -10.87
C TRP A 278 11.07 -0.91 -10.01
N GLU A 279 12.21 -1.26 -10.61
CA GLU A 279 13.50 -1.34 -9.91
C GLU A 279 14.43 -0.21 -10.34
N LEU A 280 15.11 0.38 -9.36
CA LEU A 280 16.08 1.43 -9.55
C LEU A 280 17.33 1.17 -8.74
N THR A 281 18.48 1.59 -9.27
CA THR A 281 19.72 1.66 -8.52
C THR A 281 20.12 3.12 -8.32
N LEU A 282 20.25 3.52 -7.07
CA LEU A 282 20.74 4.83 -6.67
C LEU A 282 22.22 4.73 -6.28
N HIS A 283 22.98 5.78 -6.54
CA HIS A 283 24.41 5.85 -6.21
C HIS A 283 24.70 7.00 -5.27
N ARG A 284 25.53 6.77 -4.26
CA ARG A 284 26.02 7.82 -3.36
C ARG A 284 27.39 8.29 -3.81
N ALA A 285 27.52 9.59 -4.04
CA ALA A 285 28.78 10.24 -4.33
C ALA A 285 28.75 11.68 -3.83
N LYS A 286 29.88 12.21 -3.34
CA LYS A 286 30.02 13.60 -2.85
C LYS A 286 29.00 14.00 -1.75
N GLY A 287 28.61 13.05 -0.90
CA GLY A 287 27.73 13.29 0.23
C GLY A 287 26.23 13.26 -0.03
N TYR A 288 25.80 12.98 -1.25
CA TYR A 288 24.37 12.83 -1.58
C TYR A 288 24.11 11.72 -2.59
N TRP A 289 22.85 11.31 -2.69
CA TRP A 289 22.41 10.26 -3.60
C TRP A 289 22.17 10.81 -5.00
N HIS A 290 22.48 10.00 -6.00
CA HIS A 290 22.28 10.31 -7.42
C HIS A 290 21.47 9.23 -8.10
N TYR A 291 20.68 9.66 -9.05
CA TYR A 291 19.98 8.78 -9.97
C TYR A 291 20.48 9.07 -11.40
N PRO A 292 21.19 8.14 -12.04
CA PRO A 292 21.64 8.30 -13.42
C PRO A 292 20.47 7.98 -14.38
N SER A 293 19.78 9.00 -14.86
CA SER A 293 18.73 8.84 -15.87
C SER A 293 19.04 9.73 -17.08
N GLY A 294 19.10 9.12 -18.26
CA GLY A 294 19.14 9.82 -19.54
C GLY A 294 20.29 10.82 -19.71
N GLY A 295 21.45 10.59 -19.09
CA GLY A 295 22.62 11.46 -19.22
C GLY A 295 22.61 12.71 -18.33
N ALA A 296 21.56 12.96 -17.55
CA ALA A 296 21.50 14.02 -16.55
C ALA A 296 21.60 13.43 -15.15
N ASN A 297 22.45 14.00 -14.31
CA ASN A 297 22.53 13.62 -12.90
C ASN A 297 21.37 14.26 -12.15
N GLN A 298 20.56 13.43 -11.51
CA GLN A 298 19.50 13.86 -10.60
C GLN A 298 20.02 13.82 -9.17
N VAL A 299 19.63 14.82 -8.37
CA VAL A 299 19.91 14.82 -6.94
C VAL A 299 18.75 14.19 -6.20
N VAL A 300 19.06 13.28 -5.29
CA VAL A 300 18.06 12.46 -4.60
C VAL A 300 18.20 12.65 -3.09
N SER A 301 17.09 12.90 -2.44
CA SER A 301 16.99 12.90 -0.98
C SER A 301 16.15 11.72 -0.53
N ILE A 302 16.64 10.98 0.47
CA ILE A 302 16.01 9.74 0.96
C ILE A 302 15.71 9.91 2.44
N ARG A 303 14.47 9.55 2.81
CA ARG A 303 14.07 9.43 4.22
C ARG A 303 13.42 8.08 4.45
N GLN A 304 13.91 7.36 5.44
CA GLN A 304 13.29 6.13 5.88
C GLN A 304 12.00 6.45 6.64
N ILE A 305 10.94 5.71 6.36
CA ILE A 305 9.68 5.76 7.08
C ILE A 305 9.45 4.44 7.82
N SER A 306 8.93 4.53 9.05
CA SER A 306 8.70 3.37 9.90
C SER A 306 7.26 2.90 9.74
N LEU A 307 7.07 1.80 9.03
CA LEU A 307 5.76 1.18 8.83
C LEU A 307 5.59 -0.09 9.65
N TYR A 308 6.68 -0.75 10.03
CA TYR A 308 6.66 -2.03 10.75
C TYR A 308 7.28 -1.90 12.14
N ASN A 309 6.57 -2.41 13.16
CA ASN A 309 7.11 -2.52 14.51
C ASN A 309 7.84 -3.83 14.71
N ARG A 310 7.18 -4.94 14.42
CA ARG A 310 7.74 -6.28 14.52
C ARG A 310 7.82 -6.96 13.17
N ASN A 311 6.73 -7.23 12.51
CA ASN A 311 6.59 -7.73 11.14
C ASN A 311 7.79 -8.61 10.70
N ALA A 312 8.22 -9.55 11.59
CA ALA A 312 9.47 -10.28 11.44
C ALA A 312 9.69 -10.90 10.05
N PRO A 313 8.66 -11.48 9.38
CA PRO A 313 8.82 -12.03 8.04
C PRO A 313 9.18 -10.97 6.97
N PHE A 314 8.85 -9.70 7.22
CA PHE A 314 8.98 -8.60 6.26
C PHE A 314 9.89 -7.46 6.76
N SER A 315 10.53 -7.65 7.91
CA SER A 315 11.38 -6.61 8.54
C SER A 315 12.60 -6.24 7.70
N GLY A 316 13.01 -7.09 6.77
CA GLY A 316 14.06 -6.79 5.80
C GLY A 316 13.61 -5.81 4.71
N GLU A 317 12.33 -5.62 4.50
CA GLU A 317 11.77 -4.63 3.58
C GLU A 317 11.67 -3.28 4.30
N ARG A 318 12.61 -2.38 4.03
CA ARG A 318 12.63 -1.02 4.59
C ARG A 318 11.94 -0.06 3.66
N TRP A 319 11.11 0.82 4.22
CA TRP A 319 10.31 1.77 3.45
C TRP A 319 10.97 3.14 3.41
N LEU A 320 10.90 3.77 2.25
CA LEU A 320 11.58 5.02 1.95
C LEU A 320 10.64 5.99 1.25
N LEU A 321 10.72 7.26 1.64
CA LEU A 321 10.23 8.35 0.80
C LEU A 321 11.43 9.02 0.14
N ILE A 322 11.34 9.25 -1.15
CA ILE A 322 12.44 9.74 -1.97
C ILE A 322 11.96 10.95 -2.75
N GLY A 323 12.70 12.06 -2.65
CA GLY A 323 12.54 13.22 -3.50
C GLY A 323 13.65 13.26 -4.53
N VAL A 324 13.29 13.48 -5.79
CA VAL A 324 14.23 13.57 -6.91
C VAL A 324 14.09 14.93 -7.60
N VAL A 325 15.18 15.62 -7.76
CA VAL A 325 15.23 16.91 -8.45
C VAL A 325 16.38 16.96 -9.44
N GLY A 326 16.18 17.68 -10.55
CA GLY A 326 17.25 17.91 -11.50
C GLY A 326 18.36 18.73 -10.87
N ARG A 327 19.62 18.32 -11.08
CA ARG A 327 20.79 19.01 -10.52
C ARG A 327 20.85 20.48 -10.94
N ASN A 328 20.62 20.77 -12.22
CA ASN A 328 20.67 22.14 -12.72
C ASN A 328 19.56 23.01 -12.14
N ASP A 329 18.36 22.45 -11.94
CA ASP A 329 17.22 23.16 -11.36
C ASP A 329 17.46 23.46 -9.89
N LEU A 330 18.00 22.51 -9.13
CA LEU A 330 18.33 22.67 -7.73
C LEU A 330 19.33 23.81 -7.50
N PHE A 331 20.40 23.85 -8.29
CA PHE A 331 21.46 24.85 -8.12
C PHE A 331 21.12 26.21 -8.73
N ARG A 332 20.25 26.28 -9.72
CA ARG A 332 19.70 27.53 -10.24
C ARG A 332 18.89 28.27 -9.16
N PHE A 333 18.13 27.57 -8.35
CA PHE A 333 17.38 28.14 -7.24
C PHE A 333 18.30 28.78 -6.19
N SER A 334 19.38 28.12 -5.81
CA SER A 334 20.36 28.66 -4.87
C SER A 334 21.05 29.93 -5.39
N GLN A 335 21.32 30.01 -6.69
CA GLN A 335 21.85 31.19 -7.34
C GLN A 335 20.87 32.37 -7.34
N SER A 336 19.57 32.12 -7.59
CA SER A 336 18.56 33.19 -7.58
C SER A 336 18.35 33.79 -6.19
N VAL A 337 18.36 32.99 -5.13
CA VAL A 337 18.27 33.45 -3.74
C VAL A 337 19.47 34.31 -3.37
N THR A 338 20.68 33.94 -3.81
CA THR A 338 21.89 34.73 -3.57
C THR A 338 21.84 36.09 -4.27
N ASN A 339 21.36 36.11 -5.52
CA ASN A 339 21.23 37.35 -6.28
C ASN A 339 20.23 38.33 -5.64
N LEU A 340 19.12 37.78 -5.10
CA LEU A 340 18.14 38.60 -4.35
C LEU A 340 18.72 39.16 -3.05
N SER A 341 19.53 38.40 -2.33
CA SER A 341 20.17 38.88 -1.09
C SER A 341 21.25 39.91 -1.32
N LEU A 342 21.90 39.91 -2.51
CA LEU A 342 22.90 40.91 -2.90
C LEU A 342 22.28 42.25 -3.37
N ILE A 343 21.01 42.21 -3.81
CA ILE A 343 20.28 43.44 -4.22
C ILE A 343 19.76 44.22 -3.01
N HIS A 344 19.66 43.58 -1.84
CA HIS A 344 19.16 44.21 -0.61
C HIS A 344 20.27 44.68 0.38
N ILE A 345 21.55 44.68 -0.03
CA ILE A 345 22.68 45.28 0.63
C ILE A 345 23.12 46.53 -0.14
#